data_549310730ff5d082ccbefbda667e0548
#
_entry.id   549310730ff5d082ccbefbda667e0548
#
_cell.length_a   1.000
_cell.length_b   1.000
_cell.length_c   1.000
_cell.angle_alpha   90.00
_cell.angle_beta   90.00
_cell.angle_gamma   90.00
#
_symmetry.space_group_name_H-M   'P 1'
#
loop_
_entity.id
_entity.type
_entity.pdbx_description
1 polymer ?
#
loop_
_entity_poly.entity_id
_entity_poly.type
_entity_poly.pdbx_seq_one_letter_code
_entity_poly.pdbx_strand_id
1 'polypeptide(L)'
;MAASKAKGKLVSIVINNEYIKICEITKSGKNSVVHKTVTIPAPEDCYVDGVIEQTDVLAKAIKVVMDEHRFNANNVAFSISSPRLATKEVLIPNVKANKIDKLVQANATEYFPVNMDEYIIQYTVLEKVEDQGQEKIKLMVAAVPSEVVESYYGLAKALGLKVAFVDYAGNSTYQIMKQQIGPEVSLVIQVENDGTVINIFKDNVLQLQRNVPYGKSMLVNAVMEKYGLKYEAATTKLQNETLLHSRFDGDEVTESLRYMASNINRVIDYYVSRNRLSIQKAYLIGHSTSIKGFATLLSNELNMPIEKVERLKNIALDKKAYVEEATLTSYVTNLGAVIDPVDFIPKRLIESGARKENTKTLIVGFVGALVVSALLVLIPLVQVVALNAEIGSLNKLSLIHISEPTRRSYIS
;
A
#
# COMPACT_ATOMS: atom_id res chain seq x y z
N MET A 1 -0.13 -9.49 -7.81
CA MET A 1 -1.36 -10.26 -7.44
C MET A 1 -2.05 -9.79 -6.15
N ALA A 2 -1.64 -8.69 -5.54
CA ALA A 2 -2.24 -8.21 -4.27
C ALA A 2 -3.61 -7.50 -4.42
N ALA A 3 -3.92 -6.92 -5.56
CA ALA A 3 -5.10 -6.08 -5.77
C ALA A 3 -6.49 -6.76 -5.65
N SER A 4 -6.54 -8.08 -5.47
CA SER A 4 -7.82 -8.84 -5.38
C SER A 4 -8.36 -9.02 -3.95
N LYS A 5 -7.61 -8.62 -2.90
CA LYS A 5 -7.92 -9.04 -1.52
C LYS A 5 -8.95 -8.18 -0.78
N ALA A 6 -9.24 -6.98 -1.21
CA ALA A 6 -10.16 -6.10 -0.48
C ALA A 6 -11.31 -5.62 -1.38
N LYS A 7 -12.42 -6.36 -1.33
CA LYS A 7 -13.71 -5.89 -1.85
C LYS A 7 -14.41 -5.05 -0.78
N GLY A 8 -14.91 -3.86 -1.15
CA GLY A 8 -15.67 -2.98 -0.26
C GLY A 8 -14.91 -1.74 0.19
N LYS A 9 -15.35 -1.16 1.30
CA LYS A 9 -14.74 0.03 1.90
C LYS A 9 -13.45 -0.32 2.61
N LEU A 10 -12.45 0.55 2.43
CA LEU A 10 -11.15 0.53 3.08
C LEU A 10 -10.94 1.84 3.84
N VAL A 11 -10.28 1.77 4.97
CA VAL A 11 -9.67 2.95 5.59
C VAL A 11 -8.22 3.02 5.17
N SER A 12 -7.81 4.12 4.57
CA SER A 12 -6.40 4.40 4.29
C SER A 12 -5.87 5.39 5.33
N ILE A 13 -4.75 5.05 5.97
CA ILE A 13 -4.13 5.84 7.02
C ILE A 13 -2.70 6.19 6.62
N VAL A 14 -2.37 7.48 6.69
CA VAL A 14 -1.02 8.03 6.53
C VAL A 14 -0.65 8.76 7.80
N ILE A 15 0.53 8.49 8.32
CA ILE A 15 1.02 9.01 9.59
C ILE A 15 2.37 9.66 9.37
N ASN A 16 2.58 10.82 9.94
CA ASN A 16 3.87 11.47 10.10
C ASN A 16 3.95 12.19 11.47
N ASN A 17 5.00 12.92 11.72
CA ASN A 17 5.22 13.63 13.00
C ASN A 17 4.23 14.77 13.26
N GLU A 18 3.57 15.28 12.23
CA GLU A 18 2.68 16.45 12.33
C GLU A 18 1.21 16.04 12.39
N TYR A 19 0.83 15.06 11.54
CA TYR A 19 -0.58 14.71 11.36
C TYR A 19 -0.79 13.22 11.06
N ILE A 20 -2.03 12.82 11.29
CA ILE A 20 -2.58 11.55 10.84
C ILE A 20 -3.70 11.85 9.86
N LYS A 21 -3.60 11.35 8.64
CA LYS A 21 -4.65 11.44 7.62
C LYS A 21 -5.39 10.13 7.51
N ILE A 22 -6.70 10.19 7.62
CA ILE A 22 -7.60 9.03 7.56
C ILE A 22 -8.58 9.26 6.41
N CYS A 23 -8.68 8.29 5.51
CA CYS A 23 -9.55 8.37 4.34
C CYS A 23 -10.35 7.08 4.18
N GLU A 24 -11.69 7.16 4.11
CA GLU A 24 -12.55 6.02 3.77
C GLU A 24 -12.78 5.98 2.26
N ILE A 25 -12.37 4.90 1.62
CA ILE A 25 -12.31 4.77 0.16
C ILE A 25 -12.94 3.45 -0.28
N THR A 26 -13.66 3.48 -1.40
CA THR A 26 -14.04 2.26 -2.15
C THR A 26 -13.32 2.27 -3.50
N LYS A 27 -12.61 1.19 -3.80
CA LYS A 27 -11.99 0.99 -5.12
C LYS A 27 -12.98 0.30 -6.05
N SER A 28 -13.18 0.84 -7.25
CA SER A 28 -14.02 0.28 -8.30
C SER A 28 -13.27 0.30 -9.63
N GLY A 29 -12.56 -0.77 -9.93
CA GLY A 29 -11.74 -0.87 -11.15
C GLY A 29 -10.61 0.17 -11.17
N LYS A 30 -10.64 1.07 -12.18
CA LYS A 30 -9.68 2.19 -12.31
C LYS A 30 -10.09 3.43 -11.50
N ASN A 31 -11.32 3.48 -11.00
CA ASN A 31 -11.86 4.61 -10.27
C ASN A 31 -11.83 4.33 -8.76
N SER A 32 -11.76 5.39 -7.98
CA SER A 32 -11.92 5.34 -6.53
C SER A 32 -13.00 6.33 -6.10
N VAL A 33 -13.78 5.94 -5.09
CA VAL A 33 -14.81 6.80 -4.50
C VAL A 33 -14.42 7.09 -3.06
N VAL A 34 -14.25 8.37 -2.75
CA VAL A 34 -13.95 8.85 -1.41
C VAL A 34 -15.23 9.13 -0.66
N HIS A 35 -15.37 8.55 0.53
CA HIS A 35 -16.52 8.71 1.40
C HIS A 35 -16.25 9.72 2.51
N LYS A 36 -15.05 9.67 3.10
CA LYS A 36 -14.65 10.53 4.23
C LYS A 36 -13.15 10.81 4.19
N THR A 37 -12.78 12.00 4.58
CA THR A 37 -11.39 12.37 4.85
C THR A 37 -11.34 13.18 6.14
N VAL A 38 -10.38 12.87 6.99
CA VAL A 38 -10.13 13.59 8.24
C VAL A 38 -8.62 13.67 8.45
N THR A 39 -8.16 14.84 8.88
CA THR A 39 -6.78 15.06 9.31
C THR A 39 -6.79 15.47 10.78
N ILE A 40 -6.00 14.79 11.61
CA ILE A 40 -5.81 15.13 13.01
C ILE A 40 -4.33 15.36 13.31
N PRO A 41 -4.00 16.18 14.33
CA PRO A 41 -2.62 16.28 14.79
C PRO A 41 -2.11 14.92 15.26
N ALA A 42 -0.86 14.59 14.94
CA ALA A 42 -0.20 13.43 15.51
C ALA A 42 0.17 13.71 16.98
N PRO A 43 -0.10 12.79 17.91
CA PRO A 43 0.41 12.95 19.28
C PRO A 43 1.94 12.97 19.28
N GLU A 44 2.51 13.76 20.18
CA GLU A 44 3.96 13.90 20.31
C GLU A 44 4.63 12.55 20.59
N ASP A 45 5.83 12.35 20.06
CA ASP A 45 6.68 11.17 20.25
C ASP A 45 6.03 9.81 19.87
N CYS A 46 4.92 9.83 19.14
CA CYS A 46 4.26 8.59 18.68
C CYS A 46 4.85 8.01 17.40
N TYR A 47 5.63 8.80 16.65
CA TYR A 47 6.15 8.42 15.34
C TYR A 47 7.58 8.95 15.17
N VAL A 48 8.55 8.03 14.97
CA VAL A 48 9.97 8.37 14.81
C VAL A 48 10.53 7.59 13.62
N ASP A 49 11.09 8.29 12.63
CA ASP A 49 11.76 7.70 11.45
C ASP A 49 10.95 6.63 10.70
N GLY A 50 9.64 6.72 10.77
CA GLY A 50 8.73 5.75 10.14
C GLY A 50 8.19 4.69 11.10
N VAL A 51 8.73 4.57 12.31
CA VAL A 51 8.28 3.62 13.32
C VAL A 51 7.18 4.23 14.20
N ILE A 52 6.16 3.45 14.49
CA ILE A 52 5.11 3.81 15.45
C ILE A 52 5.58 3.37 16.84
N GLU A 53 6.04 4.32 17.66
CA GLU A 53 6.60 4.07 18.97
C GLU A 53 5.51 3.87 20.05
N GLN A 54 4.47 4.70 20.05
CA GLN A 54 3.41 4.66 21.05
C GLN A 54 2.08 4.18 20.43
N THR A 55 2.03 2.91 20.10
CA THR A 55 0.89 2.28 19.40
C THR A 55 -0.45 2.53 20.08
N ASP A 56 -0.54 2.43 21.41
CA ASP A 56 -1.81 2.56 22.14
C ASP A 56 -2.34 4.01 22.15
N VAL A 57 -1.44 4.99 22.29
CA VAL A 57 -1.79 6.41 22.25
C VAL A 57 -2.33 6.77 20.86
N LEU A 58 -1.60 6.33 19.81
CA LEU A 58 -1.98 6.57 18.43
C LEU A 58 -3.31 5.87 18.08
N ALA A 59 -3.46 4.61 18.48
CA ALA A 59 -4.69 3.86 18.25
C ALA A 59 -5.90 4.51 18.93
N LYS A 60 -5.74 5.03 20.16
CA LYS A 60 -6.81 5.75 20.86
C LYS A 60 -7.22 7.02 20.12
N ALA A 61 -6.25 7.83 19.67
CA ALA A 61 -6.52 9.05 18.92
C ALA A 61 -7.27 8.75 17.62
N ILE A 62 -6.82 7.74 16.86
CA ILE A 62 -7.45 7.32 15.61
C ILE A 62 -8.86 6.78 15.86
N LYS A 63 -9.08 5.94 16.89
CA LYS A 63 -10.40 5.37 17.20
C LYS A 63 -11.43 6.45 17.52
N VAL A 64 -11.07 7.43 18.36
CA VAL A 64 -11.99 8.54 18.70
C VAL A 64 -12.54 9.19 17.43
N VAL A 65 -11.65 9.52 16.49
CA VAL A 65 -12.01 10.18 15.22
C VAL A 65 -12.79 9.24 14.30
N MET A 66 -12.41 7.97 14.23
CA MET A 66 -13.14 6.99 13.42
C MET A 66 -14.58 6.80 13.93
N ASP A 67 -14.78 6.79 15.24
CA ASP A 67 -16.09 6.65 15.86
C ASP A 67 -16.93 7.93 15.67
N GLU A 68 -16.35 9.12 15.90
CA GLU A 68 -16.99 10.43 15.72
C GLU A 68 -17.51 10.61 14.30
N HIS A 69 -16.66 10.34 13.32
CA HIS A 69 -17.00 10.45 11.90
C HIS A 69 -17.64 9.18 11.32
N ARG A 70 -17.93 8.17 12.15
CA ARG A 70 -18.61 6.92 11.76
C ARG A 70 -17.95 6.22 10.57
N PHE A 71 -16.62 6.04 10.63
CA PHE A 71 -15.93 5.21 9.65
C PHE A 71 -16.43 3.76 9.73
N ASN A 72 -16.71 3.17 8.57
CA ASN A 72 -17.29 1.84 8.50
C ASN A 72 -16.49 0.96 7.53
N ALA A 73 -15.31 0.54 7.95
CA ALA A 73 -14.48 -0.39 7.22
C ALA A 73 -13.74 -1.34 8.18
N ASN A 74 -13.61 -2.59 7.79
CA ASN A 74 -12.93 -3.63 8.56
C ASN A 74 -11.46 -3.81 8.11
N ASN A 75 -11.06 -3.17 7.02
CA ASN A 75 -9.75 -3.30 6.43
C ASN A 75 -9.05 -1.95 6.38
N VAL A 76 -7.74 -1.96 6.63
CA VAL A 76 -6.89 -0.78 6.58
C VAL A 76 -5.78 -0.93 5.55
N ALA A 77 -5.51 0.15 4.83
CA ALA A 77 -4.33 0.32 4.00
C ALA A 77 -3.44 1.41 4.63
N PHE A 78 -2.14 1.18 4.68
CA PHE A 78 -1.18 2.16 5.13
C PHE A 78 -0.26 2.58 3.98
N SER A 79 0.22 3.82 4.04
CA SER A 79 1.32 4.28 3.21
C SER A 79 2.41 4.84 4.11
N ILE A 80 3.56 4.17 4.10
CA ILE A 80 4.70 4.48 4.95
C ILE A 80 5.49 5.64 4.33
N SER A 81 5.86 6.61 5.17
CA SER A 81 6.88 7.60 4.87
C SER A 81 8.01 7.45 5.90
N SER A 82 9.20 7.10 5.46
CA SER A 82 10.35 6.89 6.35
C SER A 82 11.64 7.31 5.66
N PRO A 83 12.54 8.03 6.33
CA PRO A 83 13.87 8.33 5.80
C PRO A 83 14.74 7.07 5.66
N ARG A 84 14.38 6.00 6.35
CA ARG A 84 15.07 4.70 6.29
C ARG A 84 14.58 3.80 5.14
N LEU A 85 13.55 4.23 4.40
CA LEU A 85 13.09 3.54 3.20
C LEU A 85 13.98 3.93 2.01
N ALA A 86 14.56 2.94 1.37
CA ALA A 86 15.39 3.12 0.19
C ALA A 86 14.67 2.66 -1.08
N THR A 87 14.85 3.39 -2.16
CA THR A 87 14.32 3.02 -3.49
C THR A 87 15.43 3.02 -4.53
N LYS A 88 15.34 2.11 -5.50
CA LYS A 88 16.29 2.02 -6.61
C LYS A 88 15.62 1.56 -7.89
N GLU A 89 15.88 2.26 -8.98
CA GLU A 89 15.52 1.82 -10.32
C GLU A 89 16.50 0.73 -10.77
N VAL A 90 15.98 -0.42 -11.20
CA VAL A 90 16.78 -1.55 -11.68
C VAL A 90 16.26 -2.07 -13.00
N LEU A 91 17.17 -2.54 -13.84
CA LEU A 91 16.85 -3.26 -15.07
C LEU A 91 17.14 -4.74 -14.86
N ILE A 92 16.15 -5.58 -15.13
CA ILE A 92 16.29 -7.03 -15.08
C ILE A 92 16.03 -7.62 -16.47
N PRO A 93 16.53 -8.84 -16.78
CA PRO A 93 16.17 -9.54 -18.00
C PRO A 93 14.66 -9.70 -18.13
N ASN A 94 14.13 -9.74 -19.38
CA ASN A 94 12.73 -10.01 -19.62
C ASN A 94 12.38 -11.46 -19.23
N VAL A 95 11.82 -11.64 -18.05
CA VAL A 95 11.41 -12.93 -17.48
C VAL A 95 9.90 -12.96 -17.26
N LYS A 96 9.34 -14.17 -17.11
CA LYS A 96 7.93 -14.31 -16.73
C LYS A 96 7.65 -13.66 -15.38
N ALA A 97 6.48 -13.07 -15.21
CA ALA A 97 6.08 -12.33 -14.01
C ALA A 97 6.29 -13.11 -12.69
N ASN A 98 6.05 -14.42 -12.70
CA ASN A 98 6.25 -15.28 -11.52
C ASN A 98 7.73 -15.55 -11.16
N LYS A 99 8.67 -15.11 -11.98
CA LYS A 99 10.12 -15.22 -11.70
C LYS A 99 10.74 -13.92 -11.21
N ILE A 100 10.05 -12.78 -11.37
CA ILE A 100 10.58 -11.46 -11.02
C ILE A 100 10.90 -11.41 -9.52
N ASP A 101 9.98 -11.87 -8.67
CA ASP A 101 10.18 -11.84 -7.22
C ASP A 101 11.46 -12.58 -6.80
N LYS A 102 11.66 -13.80 -7.27
CA LYS A 102 12.86 -14.58 -6.98
C LYS A 102 14.14 -13.88 -7.45
N LEU A 103 14.08 -13.21 -8.60
CA LEU A 103 15.22 -12.49 -9.16
C LEU A 103 15.55 -11.25 -8.33
N VAL A 104 14.54 -10.50 -7.91
CA VAL A 104 14.70 -9.31 -7.06
C VAL A 104 15.28 -9.71 -5.70
N GLN A 105 14.75 -10.74 -5.06
CA GLN A 105 15.24 -11.22 -3.76
C GLN A 105 16.69 -11.73 -3.86
N ALA A 106 17.05 -12.45 -4.92
CA ALA A 106 18.42 -12.99 -5.12
C ALA A 106 19.48 -11.89 -5.30
N ASN A 107 19.09 -10.74 -5.88
CA ASN A 107 20.02 -9.64 -6.16
C ASN A 107 19.88 -8.47 -5.18
N ALA A 108 19.13 -8.65 -4.11
CA ALA A 108 18.77 -7.58 -3.17
C ALA A 108 19.98 -6.86 -2.56
N THR A 109 21.04 -7.59 -2.23
CA THR A 109 22.30 -7.06 -1.68
C THR A 109 23.07 -6.18 -2.69
N GLU A 110 22.89 -6.40 -4.00
CA GLU A 110 23.45 -5.55 -5.05
C GLU A 110 22.68 -4.24 -5.20
N TYR A 111 21.41 -4.25 -4.84
CA TYR A 111 20.56 -3.07 -4.93
C TYR A 111 20.76 -2.13 -3.75
N PHE A 112 20.88 -2.68 -2.55
CA PHE A 112 20.96 -1.91 -1.30
C PHE A 112 22.12 -2.41 -0.43
N PRO A 113 22.99 -1.51 0.05
CA PRO A 113 24.11 -1.85 0.95
C PRO A 113 23.61 -1.93 2.42
N VAL A 114 22.57 -2.75 2.69
CA VAL A 114 21.96 -2.92 4.01
C VAL A 114 21.86 -4.40 4.36
N ASN A 115 21.67 -4.70 5.66
CA ASN A 115 21.43 -6.08 6.10
C ASN A 115 20.03 -6.55 5.64
N MET A 116 19.98 -7.44 4.66
CA MET A 116 18.74 -7.92 4.06
C MET A 116 17.86 -8.72 5.01
N ASP A 117 18.39 -9.24 6.11
CA ASP A 117 17.60 -9.94 7.13
C ASP A 117 16.69 -9.00 7.92
N GLU A 118 17.08 -7.73 8.01
CA GLU A 118 16.34 -6.68 8.71
C GLU A 118 15.39 -5.90 7.80
N TYR A 119 15.42 -6.13 6.48
CA TYR A 119 14.63 -5.40 5.52
C TYR A 119 13.61 -6.29 4.80
N ILE A 120 12.49 -5.68 4.44
CA ILE A 120 11.50 -6.24 3.53
C ILE A 120 11.64 -5.53 2.19
N ILE A 121 11.74 -6.32 1.11
CA ILE A 121 11.91 -5.80 -0.24
C ILE A 121 10.66 -6.09 -1.04
N GLN A 122 10.21 -5.07 -1.77
CA GLN A 122 9.12 -5.15 -2.72
C GLN A 122 9.48 -4.37 -3.99
N TYR A 123 8.70 -4.56 -5.05
CA TYR A 123 8.95 -3.90 -6.32
C TYR A 123 7.66 -3.55 -7.06
N THR A 124 7.76 -2.52 -7.89
CA THR A 124 6.76 -2.15 -8.89
C THR A 124 7.35 -2.34 -10.28
N VAL A 125 6.64 -3.02 -11.17
CA VAL A 125 7.00 -3.09 -12.58
C VAL A 125 6.62 -1.77 -13.23
N LEU A 126 7.60 -1.06 -13.79
CA LEU A 126 7.40 0.24 -14.42
C LEU A 126 7.06 0.10 -15.90
N GLU A 127 7.98 -0.49 -16.67
CA GLU A 127 7.86 -0.64 -18.12
C GLU A 127 8.79 -1.74 -18.65
N LYS A 128 8.58 -2.14 -19.90
CA LYS A 128 9.57 -2.89 -20.67
C LYS A 128 10.37 -1.93 -21.54
N VAL A 129 11.66 -2.10 -21.55
CA VAL A 129 12.60 -1.26 -22.30
C VAL A 129 13.52 -2.11 -23.15
N GLU A 130 14.00 -1.56 -24.25
CA GLU A 130 15.10 -2.15 -25.01
C GLU A 130 16.42 -1.51 -24.51
N ASP A 131 17.34 -2.34 -24.05
CA ASP A 131 18.64 -1.93 -23.59
C ASP A 131 19.71 -2.82 -24.23
N GLN A 132 20.63 -2.21 -24.99
CA GLN A 132 21.69 -2.89 -25.75
C GLN A 132 21.17 -4.01 -26.67
N GLY A 133 20.02 -3.79 -27.34
CA GLY A 133 19.41 -4.77 -28.24
C GLY A 133 18.72 -5.94 -27.53
N GLN A 134 18.53 -5.86 -26.23
CA GLN A 134 17.79 -6.86 -25.44
C GLN A 134 16.59 -6.25 -24.75
N GLU A 135 15.46 -6.95 -24.78
CA GLU A 135 14.28 -6.57 -24.02
C GLU A 135 14.52 -6.80 -22.52
N LYS A 136 14.39 -5.75 -21.71
CA LYS A 136 14.52 -5.75 -20.26
C LYS A 136 13.27 -5.23 -19.59
N ILE A 137 13.10 -5.54 -18.32
CA ILE A 137 12.02 -5.02 -17.48
C ILE A 137 12.64 -4.00 -16.52
N LYS A 138 12.10 -2.79 -16.52
CA LYS A 138 12.46 -1.74 -15.55
C LYS A 138 11.57 -1.85 -14.33
N LEU A 139 12.19 -1.93 -13.17
CA LEU A 139 11.53 -2.01 -11.87
C LEU A 139 11.91 -0.82 -11.00
N MET A 140 10.97 -0.37 -10.16
CA MET A 140 11.28 0.36 -8.94
C MET A 140 11.31 -0.65 -7.80
N VAL A 141 12.46 -0.87 -7.21
CA VAL A 141 12.64 -1.71 -6.01
C VAL A 141 12.67 -0.84 -4.79
N ALA A 142 11.94 -1.22 -3.75
CA ALA A 142 11.88 -0.53 -2.48
C ALA A 142 12.26 -1.49 -1.34
N ALA A 143 13.10 -1.01 -0.42
CA ALA A 143 13.51 -1.71 0.79
C ALA A 143 13.10 -0.89 2.02
N VAL A 144 12.43 -1.52 2.96
CA VAL A 144 11.97 -0.90 4.22
C VAL A 144 12.39 -1.77 5.41
N PRO A 145 12.84 -1.19 6.55
CA PRO A 145 13.12 -1.98 7.74
C PRO A 145 11.91 -2.77 8.21
N SER A 146 12.12 -4.03 8.59
CA SER A 146 11.04 -4.92 9.06
C SER A 146 10.29 -4.35 10.26
N GLU A 147 11.00 -3.70 11.19
CA GLU A 147 10.40 -3.07 12.38
C GLU A 147 9.39 -1.97 12.01
N VAL A 148 9.69 -1.16 10.96
CA VAL A 148 8.77 -0.14 10.47
C VAL A 148 7.45 -0.80 10.05
N VAL A 149 7.50 -1.81 9.19
CA VAL A 149 6.29 -2.50 8.72
C VAL A 149 5.56 -3.17 9.88
N GLU A 150 6.29 -3.80 10.81
CA GLU A 150 5.70 -4.48 11.97
C GLU A 150 4.96 -3.53 12.90
N SER A 151 5.44 -2.29 13.08
CA SER A 151 4.78 -1.28 13.88
C SER A 151 3.39 -0.92 13.34
N TYR A 152 3.22 -0.84 12.02
CA TYR A 152 1.91 -0.62 11.37
C TYR A 152 0.97 -1.81 11.52
N TYR A 153 1.48 -3.04 11.48
CA TYR A 153 0.68 -4.23 11.79
C TYR A 153 0.24 -4.25 13.26
N GLY A 154 1.11 -3.78 14.17
CA GLY A 154 0.78 -3.55 15.58
C GLY A 154 -0.38 -2.55 15.74
N LEU A 155 -0.30 -1.41 15.06
CA LEU A 155 -1.35 -0.39 15.06
C LEU A 155 -2.66 -0.95 14.51
N ALA A 156 -2.66 -1.65 13.39
CA ALA A 156 -3.86 -2.25 12.84
C ALA A 156 -4.53 -3.21 13.83
N LYS A 157 -3.74 -4.03 14.52
CA LYS A 157 -4.23 -4.92 15.59
C LYS A 157 -4.85 -4.13 16.73
N ALA A 158 -4.22 -3.06 17.20
CA ALA A 158 -4.74 -2.19 18.25
C ALA A 158 -6.04 -1.49 17.84
N LEU A 159 -6.17 -1.12 16.55
CA LEU A 159 -7.40 -0.56 15.98
C LEU A 159 -8.52 -1.59 15.78
N GLY A 160 -8.21 -2.89 15.83
CA GLY A 160 -9.15 -3.97 15.49
C GLY A 160 -9.40 -4.14 14.00
N LEU A 161 -8.52 -3.61 13.15
CA LEU A 161 -8.62 -3.65 11.69
C LEU A 161 -7.72 -4.75 11.10
N LYS A 162 -8.12 -5.26 9.93
CA LYS A 162 -7.29 -6.18 9.15
C LYS A 162 -6.45 -5.39 8.16
N VAL A 163 -5.15 -5.62 8.13
CA VAL A 163 -4.27 -5.02 7.12
C VAL A 163 -4.64 -5.60 5.76
N ALA A 164 -5.06 -4.71 4.86
CA ALA A 164 -5.26 -5.02 3.45
C ALA A 164 -3.97 -4.85 2.67
N PHE A 165 -3.30 -3.70 2.87
CA PHE A 165 -2.06 -3.32 2.18
C PHE A 165 -1.17 -2.47 3.07
N VAL A 166 0.13 -2.60 2.88
CA VAL A 166 1.14 -1.66 3.37
C VAL A 166 1.98 -1.21 2.18
N ASP A 167 1.79 0.02 1.77
CA ASP A 167 2.52 0.66 0.67
C ASP A 167 3.51 1.70 1.21
N TYR A 168 4.22 2.39 0.33
CA TYR A 168 5.02 3.54 0.69
C TYR A 168 4.63 4.79 -0.11
N ALA A 169 4.89 5.96 0.46
CA ALA A 169 4.43 7.24 -0.08
C ALA A 169 4.82 7.48 -1.54
N GLY A 170 6.03 7.07 -1.92
CA GLY A 170 6.51 7.22 -3.29
C GLY A 170 5.71 6.40 -4.30
N ASN A 171 5.41 5.12 -4.04
CA ASN A 171 4.56 4.32 -4.92
C ASN A 171 3.14 4.85 -4.91
N SER A 172 2.58 5.14 -3.74
CA SER A 172 1.22 5.69 -3.63
C SER A 172 1.06 6.98 -4.46
N THR A 173 2.01 7.89 -4.37
CA THR A 173 2.03 9.11 -5.20
C THR A 173 2.15 8.79 -6.69
N TYR A 174 3.03 7.86 -7.07
CA TYR A 174 3.17 7.40 -8.44
C TYR A 174 1.84 6.88 -9.02
N GLN A 175 1.14 6.04 -8.27
CA GLN A 175 -0.11 5.41 -8.73
C GLN A 175 -1.21 6.44 -9.05
N ILE A 176 -1.28 7.54 -8.29
CA ILE A 176 -2.20 8.64 -8.56
C ILE A 176 -1.69 9.50 -9.72
N MET A 177 -0.44 9.95 -9.63
CA MET A 177 0.08 10.98 -10.52
C MET A 177 0.23 10.51 -11.97
N LYS A 178 0.53 9.24 -12.22
CA LYS A 178 0.57 8.67 -13.58
C LYS A 178 -0.75 8.80 -14.36
N GLN A 179 -1.87 9.08 -13.65
CA GLN A 179 -3.17 9.29 -14.25
C GLN A 179 -3.51 10.78 -14.45
N GLN A 180 -2.73 11.67 -13.82
CA GLN A 180 -2.99 13.13 -13.82
C GLN A 180 -2.17 13.86 -14.89
N ILE A 181 -0.95 13.40 -15.10
CA ILE A 181 0.06 14.04 -15.96
C ILE A 181 -0.06 13.57 -17.42
N GLY A 182 0.56 14.32 -18.33
CA GLY A 182 0.68 13.98 -19.75
C GLY A 182 1.90 13.10 -20.07
N PRO A 183 2.17 12.84 -21.35
CA PRO A 183 3.33 12.04 -21.78
C PRO A 183 4.66 12.79 -21.69
N GLU A 184 4.63 14.11 -21.53
CA GLU A 184 5.82 14.95 -21.42
C GLU A 184 6.69 14.57 -20.23
N VAL A 185 7.99 14.92 -20.29
CA VAL A 185 8.88 14.76 -19.13
C VAL A 185 8.47 15.76 -18.06
N SER A 186 7.94 15.26 -16.97
CA SER A 186 7.34 16.06 -15.89
C SER A 186 7.97 15.73 -14.54
N LEU A 187 8.11 16.77 -13.70
CA LEU A 187 8.52 16.68 -12.32
C LEU A 187 7.28 16.76 -11.40
N VAL A 188 7.15 15.87 -10.44
CA VAL A 188 6.14 15.96 -9.37
C VAL A 188 6.86 16.18 -8.05
N ILE A 189 6.54 17.27 -7.38
CA ILE A 189 7.10 17.70 -6.10
C ILE A 189 6.01 17.57 -5.04
N GLN A 190 6.23 16.69 -4.05
CA GLN A 190 5.35 16.53 -2.89
C GLN A 190 6.14 16.94 -1.64
N VAL A 191 5.84 18.10 -1.09
CA VAL A 191 6.49 18.61 0.11
C VAL A 191 5.66 18.19 1.33
N GLU A 192 6.27 17.35 2.15
CA GLU A 192 5.76 16.93 3.45
C GLU A 192 6.39 17.78 4.57
N ASN A 193 6.14 17.43 5.84
CA ASN A 193 6.68 18.20 6.95
C ASN A 193 8.22 18.15 6.99
N ASP A 194 8.79 16.95 7.01
CA ASP A 194 10.23 16.74 7.24
C ASP A 194 11.01 16.34 5.97
N GLY A 195 10.31 16.20 4.85
CA GLY A 195 10.94 15.78 3.60
C GLY A 195 10.13 16.17 2.37
N THR A 196 10.76 16.01 1.21
CA THR A 196 10.15 16.23 -0.10
C THR A 196 10.35 14.99 -0.96
N VAL A 197 9.27 14.44 -1.47
CA VAL A 197 9.29 13.35 -2.45
C VAL A 197 9.29 13.95 -3.85
N ILE A 198 10.26 13.53 -4.65
CA ILE A 198 10.45 13.98 -6.02
C ILE A 198 10.25 12.77 -6.94
N ASN A 199 9.33 12.88 -7.87
CA ASN A 199 9.09 11.89 -8.90
C ASN A 199 9.26 12.52 -10.28
N ILE A 200 10.06 11.93 -11.17
CA ILE A 200 10.18 12.35 -12.57
C ILE A 200 9.48 11.30 -13.44
N PHE A 201 8.63 11.77 -14.32
CA PHE A 201 7.85 10.94 -15.23
C PHE A 201 8.19 11.24 -16.68
N LYS A 202 8.04 10.22 -17.52
CA LYS A 202 8.01 10.32 -18.98
C LYS A 202 7.01 9.29 -19.49
N ASP A 203 6.13 9.68 -20.40
CA ASP A 203 5.08 8.81 -20.94
C ASP A 203 4.19 8.19 -19.85
N ASN A 204 3.94 8.94 -18.77
CA ASN A 204 3.21 8.52 -17.56
C ASN A 204 3.91 7.40 -16.76
N VAL A 205 5.15 7.07 -17.08
CA VAL A 205 5.96 6.07 -16.38
C VAL A 205 6.99 6.76 -15.50
N LEU A 206 7.11 6.29 -14.27
CA LEU A 206 8.10 6.79 -13.32
C LEU A 206 9.52 6.49 -13.82
N GLN A 207 10.32 7.52 -13.97
CA GLN A 207 11.69 7.44 -14.45
C GLN A 207 12.71 7.55 -13.31
N LEU A 208 12.40 8.36 -12.31
CA LEU A 208 13.26 8.59 -11.16
C LEU A 208 12.40 8.93 -9.94
N GLN A 209 12.75 8.41 -8.79
CA GLN A 209 12.18 8.78 -7.49
C GLN A 209 13.29 9.07 -6.50
N ARG A 210 13.19 10.20 -5.79
CA ARG A 210 14.12 10.60 -4.74
C ARG A 210 13.40 11.22 -3.57
N ASN A 211 13.91 10.96 -2.38
CA ASN A 211 13.52 11.65 -1.16
C ASN A 211 14.59 12.69 -0.81
N VAL A 212 14.16 13.90 -0.57
CA VAL A 212 14.99 15.02 -0.11
C VAL A 212 14.67 15.26 1.36
N PRO A 213 15.63 15.21 2.29
CA PRO A 213 15.40 15.35 3.73
C PRO A 213 15.20 16.81 4.15
N TYR A 214 14.39 17.55 3.40
CA TYR A 214 14.01 18.93 3.63
C TYR A 214 12.53 19.11 3.30
N GLY A 215 11.75 19.63 4.23
CA GLY A 215 10.33 19.79 4.09
C GLY A 215 9.82 21.13 4.62
N LYS A 216 8.52 21.20 4.83
CA LYS A 216 7.79 22.38 5.28
C LYS A 216 8.25 22.88 6.67
N SER A 217 8.71 21.97 7.55
CA SER A 217 9.15 22.33 8.92
C SER A 217 10.21 23.40 8.95
N MET A 218 11.14 23.41 8.01
CA MET A 218 12.16 24.45 7.90
C MET A 218 11.55 25.83 7.71
N LEU A 219 10.55 25.94 6.84
CA LEU A 219 9.84 27.17 6.58
C LEU A 219 9.01 27.62 7.80
N VAL A 220 8.29 26.68 8.43
CA VAL A 220 7.49 26.97 9.63
C VAL A 220 8.39 27.46 10.77
N ASN A 221 9.53 26.79 11.00
CA ASN A 221 10.50 27.19 12.02
C ASN A 221 11.06 28.61 11.77
N ALA A 222 11.42 28.94 10.53
CA ALA A 222 11.87 30.28 10.20
C ALA A 222 10.80 31.36 10.48
N VAL A 223 9.53 31.05 10.25
CA VAL A 223 8.42 31.95 10.60
C VAL A 223 8.23 32.03 12.11
N MET A 224 8.35 30.92 12.84
CA MET A 224 8.28 30.88 14.30
C MET A 224 9.37 31.78 14.91
N GLU A 225 10.61 31.67 14.44
CA GLU A 225 11.75 32.47 14.90
C GLU A 225 11.56 33.94 14.55
N LYS A 226 11.26 34.29 13.31
CA LYS A 226 11.13 35.65 12.84
C LYS A 226 10.01 36.45 13.55
N TYR A 227 8.88 35.76 13.83
CA TYR A 227 7.68 36.42 14.37
C TYR A 227 7.37 36.07 15.83
N GLY A 228 8.16 35.23 16.49
CA GLY A 228 7.92 34.79 17.87
C GLY A 228 6.64 33.96 18.03
N LEU A 229 6.26 33.19 17.02
CA LEU A 229 4.99 32.45 16.97
C LEU A 229 5.14 31.01 17.40
N LYS A 230 4.05 30.41 17.89
CA LYS A 230 3.94 28.94 18.02
C LYS A 230 3.65 28.30 16.65
N TYR A 231 3.91 27.01 16.53
CA TYR A 231 3.81 26.22 15.28
C TYR A 231 2.48 26.43 14.53
N GLU A 232 1.34 26.30 15.22
CA GLU A 232 0.02 26.45 14.61
C GLU A 232 -0.23 27.88 14.06
N ALA A 233 0.18 28.89 14.82
CA ALA A 233 0.06 30.30 14.40
C ALA A 233 0.97 30.61 13.22
N ALA A 234 2.20 30.07 13.21
CA ALA A 234 3.14 30.20 12.09
C ALA A 234 2.61 29.52 10.81
N THR A 235 2.05 28.31 10.93
CA THR A 235 1.42 27.58 9.82
C THR A 235 0.23 28.37 9.25
N THR A 236 -0.65 28.87 10.13
CA THR A 236 -1.80 29.68 9.73
C THR A 236 -1.36 30.97 9.02
N LYS A 237 -0.31 31.61 9.51
CA LYS A 237 0.25 32.82 8.90
C LYS A 237 0.79 32.55 7.49
N LEU A 238 1.49 31.45 7.29
CA LEU A 238 1.99 31.00 5.96
C LEU A 238 0.88 30.73 4.95
N GLN A 239 -0.27 30.25 5.40
CA GLN A 239 -1.42 30.01 4.53
C GLN A 239 -2.17 31.30 4.17
N ASN A 240 -2.23 32.24 5.09
CA ASN A 240 -3.04 33.47 4.95
C ASN A 240 -2.28 34.67 4.39
N GLU A 241 -0.98 34.73 4.60
CA GLU A 241 -0.13 35.85 4.17
C GLU A 241 0.93 35.38 3.16
N THR A 242 1.35 36.28 2.28
CA THR A 242 2.47 36.01 1.35
C THR A 242 3.76 36.45 2.05
N LEU A 243 4.42 35.50 2.73
CA LEU A 243 5.66 35.72 3.45
C LEU A 243 6.90 35.38 2.61
N LEU A 244 6.72 34.64 1.53
CA LEU A 244 7.80 34.24 0.65
C LEU A 244 8.01 35.25 -0.47
N HIS A 245 9.25 35.63 -0.68
CA HIS A 245 9.67 36.41 -1.82
C HIS A 245 9.71 35.50 -3.08
N SER A 246 9.67 36.12 -4.25
CA SER A 246 9.69 35.38 -5.50
C SER A 246 11.05 34.77 -5.86
N ARG A 247 12.12 35.18 -5.16
CA ARG A 247 13.50 34.71 -5.30
C ARG A 247 14.21 34.72 -3.97
N PHE A 248 15.33 34.04 -3.86
CA PHE A 248 16.23 34.11 -2.73
C PHE A 248 17.01 35.45 -2.77
N ASP A 249 16.69 36.36 -1.85
CA ASP A 249 17.21 37.71 -1.78
C ASP A 249 17.73 38.11 -0.40
N GLY A 250 17.92 37.12 0.49
CA GLY A 250 18.40 37.31 1.86
C GLY A 250 17.31 37.44 2.91
N ASP A 251 16.01 37.36 2.53
CA ASP A 251 14.93 37.27 3.52
C ASP A 251 14.98 35.94 4.27
N GLU A 252 15.03 35.93 5.58
CA GLU A 252 15.23 34.75 6.43
C GLU A 252 14.21 33.63 6.17
N VAL A 253 12.94 34.01 6.02
CA VAL A 253 11.86 33.04 5.78
C VAL A 253 12.02 32.40 4.42
N THR A 254 12.30 33.19 3.38
CA THR A 254 12.52 32.69 2.01
C THR A 254 13.78 31.84 1.94
N GLU A 255 14.88 32.31 2.56
CA GLU A 255 16.18 31.61 2.59
C GLU A 255 16.10 30.22 3.24
N SER A 256 15.18 30.00 4.19
CA SER A 256 15.00 28.69 4.82
C SER A 256 14.72 27.55 3.82
N LEU A 257 14.22 27.87 2.63
CA LEU A 257 13.92 26.92 1.56
C LEU A 257 15.07 26.69 0.58
N ARG A 258 16.19 27.42 0.71
CA ARG A 258 17.32 27.35 -0.24
C ARG A 258 17.90 25.94 -0.38
N TYR A 259 18.08 25.23 0.73
CA TYR A 259 18.61 23.87 0.72
C TYR A 259 17.66 22.87 0.01
N MET A 260 16.36 23.02 0.25
CA MET A 260 15.35 22.21 -0.43
C MET A 260 15.38 22.44 -1.95
N ALA A 261 15.32 23.70 -2.40
CA ALA A 261 15.38 24.06 -3.82
C ALA A 261 16.68 23.59 -4.49
N SER A 262 17.81 23.76 -3.80
CA SER A 262 19.10 23.28 -4.28
C SER A 262 19.15 21.75 -4.46
N ASN A 263 18.56 20.98 -3.54
CA ASN A 263 18.52 19.53 -3.67
C ASN A 263 17.55 19.08 -4.77
N ILE A 264 16.42 19.79 -4.97
CA ILE A 264 15.54 19.53 -6.11
C ILE A 264 16.29 19.76 -7.42
N ASN A 265 17.04 20.87 -7.55
CA ASN A 265 17.87 21.14 -8.72
C ASN A 265 18.90 20.03 -8.98
N ARG A 266 19.58 19.52 -7.94
CA ARG A 266 20.52 18.38 -8.09
C ARG A 266 19.85 17.13 -8.65
N VAL A 267 18.62 16.85 -8.26
CA VAL A 267 17.84 15.70 -8.79
C VAL A 267 17.49 15.93 -10.26
N ILE A 268 17.12 17.16 -10.62
CA ILE A 268 16.85 17.57 -12.01
C ILE A 268 18.12 17.41 -12.85
N ASP A 269 19.25 17.97 -12.41
CA ASP A 269 20.54 17.91 -13.11
C ASP A 269 21.01 16.47 -13.30
N TYR A 270 20.87 15.63 -12.27
CA TYR A 270 21.19 14.21 -12.37
C TYR A 270 20.36 13.51 -13.45
N TYR A 271 19.05 13.76 -13.49
CA TYR A 271 18.18 13.16 -14.50
C TYR A 271 18.51 13.64 -15.91
N VAL A 272 18.66 14.96 -16.10
CA VAL A 272 18.94 15.60 -17.39
C VAL A 272 20.27 15.13 -17.95
N SER A 273 21.33 15.11 -17.12
CA SER A 273 22.66 14.68 -17.53
C SER A 273 22.71 13.23 -17.99
N ARG A 274 21.97 12.35 -17.29
CA ARG A 274 21.93 10.91 -17.58
C ARG A 274 21.07 10.56 -18.79
N ASN A 275 19.92 11.20 -18.92
CA ASN A 275 18.92 10.84 -19.94
C ASN A 275 18.95 11.76 -21.17
N ARG A 276 19.67 12.89 -21.11
CA ARG A 276 19.70 13.93 -22.15
C ARG A 276 18.29 14.44 -22.54
N LEU A 277 17.39 14.47 -21.59
CA LEU A 277 16.01 14.91 -21.72
C LEU A 277 15.77 16.05 -20.73
N SER A 278 15.22 17.17 -21.20
CA SER A 278 14.83 18.28 -20.32
C SER A 278 13.46 18.03 -19.71
N ILE A 279 13.29 18.49 -18.47
CA ILE A 279 11.98 18.51 -17.79
C ILE A 279 11.19 19.71 -18.30
N GLN A 280 9.97 19.51 -18.76
CA GLN A 280 9.18 20.52 -19.42
C GLN A 280 8.32 21.33 -18.44
N LYS A 281 7.85 20.68 -17.37
CA LYS A 281 7.11 21.36 -16.30
C LYS A 281 7.14 20.56 -14.99
N ALA A 282 6.78 21.24 -13.91
CA ALA A 282 6.62 20.60 -12.61
C ALA A 282 5.17 20.69 -12.13
N TYR A 283 4.78 19.70 -11.32
CA TYR A 283 3.52 19.65 -10.58
C TYR A 283 3.81 19.71 -9.09
N LEU A 284 3.12 20.60 -8.39
CA LEU A 284 3.15 20.69 -6.95
C LEU A 284 1.89 20.06 -6.36
N ILE A 285 2.06 19.16 -5.40
CA ILE A 285 0.99 18.45 -4.71
C ILE A 285 1.19 18.47 -3.19
N GLY A 286 0.13 18.12 -2.45
CA GLY A 286 0.16 18.05 -0.99
C GLY A 286 -0.10 19.40 -0.32
N HIS A 287 0.20 19.49 0.98
CA HIS A 287 -0.10 20.65 1.81
C HIS A 287 0.60 21.95 1.39
N SER A 288 1.77 21.83 0.78
CA SER A 288 2.56 22.99 0.31
C SER A 288 1.85 23.80 -0.78
N THR A 289 0.84 23.23 -1.44
CA THR A 289 0.03 23.94 -2.44
C THR A 289 -0.74 25.12 -1.83
N SER A 290 -1.04 25.07 -0.52
CA SER A 290 -1.73 26.14 0.21
C SER A 290 -0.82 27.29 0.66
N ILE A 291 0.50 27.12 0.66
CA ILE A 291 1.46 28.15 1.05
C ILE A 291 1.54 29.22 -0.04
N LYS A 292 1.23 30.47 0.34
CA LYS A 292 1.26 31.60 -0.59
C LYS A 292 2.69 31.95 -1.00
N GLY A 293 2.91 32.15 -2.31
CA GLY A 293 4.23 32.46 -2.87
C GLY A 293 5.11 31.24 -3.15
N PHE A 294 4.84 30.07 -2.55
CA PHE A 294 5.70 28.89 -2.63
C PHE A 294 5.90 28.37 -4.08
N ALA A 295 4.82 28.20 -4.82
CA ALA A 295 4.92 27.76 -6.23
C ALA A 295 5.66 28.78 -7.10
N THR A 296 5.49 30.08 -6.83
CA THR A 296 6.17 31.16 -7.57
C THR A 296 7.68 31.15 -7.28
N LEU A 297 8.08 31.02 -6.01
CA LEU A 297 9.48 30.90 -5.63
C LEU A 297 10.12 29.69 -6.32
N LEU A 298 9.52 28.50 -6.18
CA LEU A 298 10.07 27.28 -6.82
C LEU A 298 10.10 27.41 -8.34
N SER A 299 9.10 28.01 -8.97
CA SER A 299 9.09 28.19 -10.43
C SER A 299 10.26 29.04 -10.91
N ASN A 300 10.59 30.09 -10.17
CA ASN A 300 11.72 30.95 -10.50
C ASN A 300 13.08 30.26 -10.25
N GLU A 301 13.19 29.54 -9.11
CA GLU A 301 14.43 28.88 -8.73
C GLU A 301 14.76 27.62 -9.57
N LEU A 302 13.73 26.91 -10.02
CA LEU A 302 13.86 25.75 -10.89
C LEU A 302 13.82 26.11 -12.38
N ASN A 303 13.58 27.39 -12.70
CA ASN A 303 13.46 27.92 -14.06
C ASN A 303 12.48 27.09 -14.95
N MET A 304 11.35 26.70 -14.38
CA MET A 304 10.32 25.95 -15.09
C MET A 304 8.92 26.27 -14.55
N PRO A 305 7.87 26.12 -15.38
CA PRO A 305 6.50 26.35 -14.93
C PRO A 305 6.09 25.29 -13.88
N ILE A 306 5.47 25.75 -12.78
CA ILE A 306 4.90 24.88 -11.74
C ILE A 306 3.39 24.99 -11.74
N GLU A 307 2.73 23.86 -11.95
CA GLU A 307 1.27 23.74 -11.91
C GLU A 307 0.84 23.11 -10.59
N LYS A 308 -0.14 23.71 -9.91
CA LYS A 308 -0.77 23.11 -8.73
C LYS A 308 -1.83 22.14 -9.20
N VAL A 309 -1.81 20.92 -8.70
CA VAL A 309 -2.86 19.93 -8.98
C VAL A 309 -4.02 20.18 -8.02
N GLU A 310 -5.13 20.68 -8.52
CA GLU A 310 -6.32 20.99 -7.70
C GLU A 310 -7.38 19.89 -7.75
N ARG A 311 -7.43 19.12 -8.83
CA ARG A 311 -8.42 18.05 -9.04
C ARG A 311 -7.74 16.77 -9.49
N LEU A 312 -8.24 15.63 -9.02
CA LEU A 312 -7.73 14.32 -9.40
C LEU A 312 -8.70 13.61 -10.35
N LYS A 313 -8.20 13.20 -11.50
CA LYS A 313 -8.94 12.35 -12.47
C LYS A 313 -9.16 10.96 -11.83
N ASN A 314 -10.28 10.32 -12.15
CA ASN A 314 -10.64 8.97 -11.67
C ASN A 314 -10.86 8.86 -10.14
N ILE A 315 -10.93 9.99 -9.43
CA ILE A 315 -11.30 10.07 -8.03
C ILE A 315 -12.63 10.82 -7.93
N ALA A 316 -13.66 10.15 -7.45
CA ALA A 316 -14.98 10.73 -7.24
C ALA A 316 -15.26 10.88 -5.74
N LEU A 317 -16.08 11.88 -5.39
CA LEU A 317 -16.65 12.01 -4.07
C LEU A 317 -17.99 11.28 -4.02
N ASP A 318 -18.26 10.55 -2.92
CA ASP A 318 -19.60 10.05 -2.63
C ASP A 318 -20.58 11.22 -2.47
N LYS A 319 -21.84 11.02 -2.80
CA LYS A 319 -22.88 12.06 -2.65
C LYS A 319 -23.04 12.59 -1.22
N LYS A 320 -22.65 11.78 -0.22
CA LYS A 320 -22.67 12.09 1.21
C LYS A 320 -21.26 12.18 1.79
N ALA A 321 -20.26 12.47 0.94
CA ALA A 321 -18.88 12.55 1.40
C ALA A 321 -18.70 13.67 2.42
N TYR A 322 -17.96 13.34 3.49
CA TYR A 322 -17.41 14.31 4.41
C TYR A 322 -15.95 14.53 4.04
N VAL A 323 -15.62 15.70 3.56
CA VAL A 323 -14.25 16.09 3.19
C VAL A 323 -13.84 17.30 4.00
N GLU A 324 -12.92 17.12 4.92
CA GLU A 324 -12.47 18.18 5.85
C GLU A 324 -11.57 19.20 5.16
N GLU A 325 -10.70 18.75 4.26
CA GLU A 325 -9.79 19.65 3.51
C GLU A 325 -10.39 20.05 2.17
N ALA A 326 -10.09 21.30 1.77
CA ALA A 326 -10.63 21.90 0.54
C ALA A 326 -10.28 21.13 -0.74
N THR A 327 -9.19 20.36 -0.74
CA THR A 327 -8.76 19.61 -1.91
C THR A 327 -8.35 18.16 -1.59
N LEU A 328 -8.77 17.23 -2.45
CA LEU A 328 -8.36 15.82 -2.34
C LEU A 328 -6.87 15.59 -2.62
N THR A 329 -6.18 16.58 -3.15
CA THR A 329 -4.74 16.48 -3.46
C THR A 329 -3.87 16.39 -2.21
N SER A 330 -4.37 16.84 -1.05
CA SER A 330 -3.70 16.61 0.23
C SER A 330 -3.73 15.14 0.67
N TYR A 331 -4.63 14.32 0.08
CA TYR A 331 -4.77 12.89 0.38
C TYR A 331 -4.20 11.98 -0.72
N VAL A 332 -3.38 12.50 -1.65
CA VAL A 332 -2.80 11.72 -2.77
C VAL A 332 -2.19 10.42 -2.29
N THR A 333 -1.43 10.44 -1.20
CA THR A 333 -0.78 9.27 -0.62
C THR A 333 -1.80 8.24 -0.10
N ASN A 334 -2.85 8.70 0.62
CA ASN A 334 -3.94 7.82 1.06
C ASN A 334 -4.67 7.16 -0.11
N LEU A 335 -4.97 7.95 -1.14
CA LEU A 335 -5.70 7.51 -2.32
C LEU A 335 -4.89 6.51 -3.14
N GLY A 336 -3.59 6.74 -3.27
CA GLY A 336 -2.68 5.90 -4.03
C GLY A 336 -2.41 4.54 -3.38
N ALA A 337 -2.34 4.50 -2.04
CA ALA A 337 -2.07 3.28 -1.26
C ALA A 337 -3.05 2.12 -1.52
N VAL A 338 -4.22 2.40 -2.12
CA VAL A 338 -5.23 1.39 -2.46
C VAL A 338 -5.30 1.04 -3.95
N ILE A 339 -4.55 1.74 -4.82
CA ILE A 339 -4.66 1.55 -6.27
C ILE A 339 -3.86 0.32 -6.74
N ASP A 340 -2.56 0.36 -6.56
CA ASP A 340 -1.64 -0.74 -6.93
C ASP A 340 -0.46 -0.76 -5.94
N PRO A 341 -0.72 -1.18 -4.69
CA PRO A 341 0.29 -1.18 -3.63
C PRO A 341 1.36 -2.24 -3.86
N VAL A 342 2.56 -1.98 -3.41
CA VAL A 342 3.65 -2.97 -3.38
C VAL A 342 3.45 -4.04 -2.31
N ASP A 343 2.69 -3.74 -1.27
CA ASP A 343 2.24 -4.62 -0.18
C ASP A 343 3.39 -5.25 0.63
N PHE A 344 4.01 -4.46 1.50
CA PHE A 344 5.00 -4.96 2.44
C PHE A 344 4.38 -5.84 3.51
N ILE A 345 4.73 -7.12 3.51
CA ILE A 345 4.21 -8.11 4.47
C ILE A 345 5.36 -8.59 5.36
N PRO A 346 5.24 -8.54 6.70
CA PRO A 346 6.26 -9.07 7.61
C PRO A 346 6.58 -10.54 7.34
N LYS A 347 7.87 -10.89 7.35
CA LYS A 347 8.36 -12.27 7.09
C LYS A 347 7.64 -13.30 7.99
N ARG A 348 7.45 -12.98 9.28
CA ARG A 348 6.72 -13.83 10.24
C ARG A 348 5.28 -14.15 9.82
N LEU A 349 4.59 -13.22 9.14
CA LEU A 349 3.22 -13.44 8.67
C LEU A 349 3.19 -14.31 7.41
N ILE A 350 4.17 -14.19 6.54
CA ILE A 350 4.34 -15.04 5.37
C ILE A 350 4.57 -16.48 5.84
N GLU A 351 5.47 -16.70 6.80
CA GLU A 351 5.80 -18.01 7.35
C GLU A 351 4.61 -18.63 8.09
N SER A 352 3.92 -17.84 8.93
CA SER A 352 2.73 -18.31 9.65
C SER A 352 1.56 -18.60 8.71
N GLY A 353 1.40 -17.85 7.64
CA GLY A 353 0.41 -18.07 6.59
C GLY A 353 0.68 -19.38 5.83
N ALA A 354 1.92 -19.60 5.40
CA ALA A 354 2.34 -20.82 4.74
C ALA A 354 2.15 -22.06 5.64
N ARG A 355 2.47 -21.94 6.95
CA ARG A 355 2.26 -23.01 7.93
C ARG A 355 0.78 -23.34 8.13
N LYS A 356 -0.10 -22.32 8.19
CA LYS A 356 -1.56 -22.53 8.28
C LYS A 356 -2.14 -23.16 7.03
N GLU A 357 -1.67 -22.81 5.85
CA GLU A 357 -2.14 -23.37 4.58
C GLU A 357 -1.72 -24.83 4.44
N ASN A 358 -0.47 -25.17 4.78
CA ASN A 358 0.00 -26.55 4.85
C ASN A 358 -0.78 -27.38 5.88
N THR A 359 -1.09 -26.83 7.05
CA THR A 359 -1.88 -27.52 8.08
C THR A 359 -3.31 -27.76 7.62
N LYS A 360 -3.96 -26.80 6.95
CA LYS A 360 -5.30 -27.00 6.38
C LYS A 360 -5.31 -28.07 5.30
N THR A 361 -4.31 -28.08 4.41
CA THR A 361 -4.18 -29.09 3.34
C THR A 361 -3.97 -30.48 3.95
N LEU A 362 -3.16 -30.60 5.00
CA LEU A 362 -2.97 -31.85 5.74
C LEU A 362 -4.25 -32.31 6.41
N ILE A 363 -4.99 -31.41 7.06
CA ILE A 363 -6.27 -31.77 7.74
C ILE A 363 -7.30 -32.21 6.68
N VAL A 364 -7.46 -31.52 5.57
CA VAL A 364 -8.38 -31.89 4.49
C VAL A 364 -7.97 -33.25 3.90
N GLY A 365 -6.67 -33.47 3.66
CA GLY A 365 -6.15 -34.76 3.20
C GLY A 365 -6.43 -35.90 4.20
N PHE A 366 -6.24 -35.65 5.50
CA PHE A 366 -6.49 -36.62 6.56
C PHE A 366 -7.99 -36.96 6.71
N VAL A 367 -8.85 -35.96 6.68
CA VAL A 367 -10.32 -36.16 6.69
C VAL A 367 -10.78 -36.93 5.44
N GLY A 368 -10.25 -36.58 4.26
CA GLY A 368 -10.51 -37.32 3.04
C GLY A 368 -10.10 -38.79 3.13
N ALA A 369 -8.93 -39.08 3.67
CA ALA A 369 -8.44 -40.45 3.87
C ALA A 369 -9.33 -41.23 4.85
N LEU A 370 -9.80 -40.60 5.96
CA LEU A 370 -10.73 -41.20 6.91
C LEU A 370 -12.06 -41.55 6.25
N VAL A 371 -12.61 -40.68 5.43
CA VAL A 371 -13.88 -40.94 4.71
C VAL A 371 -13.73 -42.11 3.76
N VAL A 372 -12.63 -42.14 2.99
CA VAL A 372 -12.35 -43.26 2.07
C VAL A 372 -12.18 -44.58 2.84
N SER A 373 -11.44 -44.57 3.96
CA SER A 373 -11.27 -45.75 4.82
C SER A 373 -12.59 -46.24 5.39
N ALA A 374 -13.45 -45.34 5.84
CA ALA A 374 -14.78 -45.71 6.34
C ALA A 374 -15.66 -46.32 5.26
N LEU A 375 -15.63 -45.83 4.03
CA LEU A 375 -16.36 -46.39 2.90
C LEU A 375 -15.85 -47.81 2.54
N LEU A 376 -14.51 -48.00 2.56
CA LEU A 376 -13.90 -49.33 2.28
C LEU A 376 -14.28 -50.38 3.33
N VAL A 377 -14.64 -49.96 4.55
CA VAL A 377 -15.13 -50.89 5.61
C VAL A 377 -16.65 -51.06 5.55
N LEU A 378 -17.39 -49.99 5.35
CA LEU A 378 -18.86 -50.00 5.36
C LEU A 378 -19.43 -50.74 4.15
N ILE A 379 -18.87 -50.60 2.94
CA ILE A 379 -19.40 -51.23 1.75
C ILE A 379 -19.35 -52.78 1.86
N PRO A 380 -18.22 -53.41 2.24
CA PRO A 380 -18.18 -54.88 2.46
C PRO A 380 -19.09 -55.32 3.60
N LEU A 381 -19.19 -54.53 4.69
CA LEU A 381 -20.06 -54.86 5.83
C LEU A 381 -21.54 -54.93 5.40
N VAL A 382 -22.00 -53.96 4.62
CA VAL A 382 -23.36 -53.93 4.08
C VAL A 382 -23.57 -55.13 3.12
N GLN A 383 -22.59 -55.47 2.30
CA GLN A 383 -22.65 -56.64 1.42
C GLN A 383 -22.76 -57.96 2.20
N VAL A 384 -21.97 -58.12 3.27
CA VAL A 384 -22.05 -59.28 4.16
C VAL A 384 -23.41 -59.38 4.85
N VAL A 385 -23.96 -58.29 5.33
CA VAL A 385 -25.29 -58.26 5.96
C VAL A 385 -26.37 -58.62 4.93
N ALA A 386 -26.29 -58.09 3.72
CA ALA A 386 -27.27 -58.40 2.65
C ALA A 386 -27.21 -59.88 2.25
N LEU A 387 -25.98 -60.44 2.06
CA LEU A 387 -25.79 -61.85 1.78
C LEU A 387 -26.32 -62.77 2.89
N ASN A 388 -26.06 -62.43 4.15
CA ASN A 388 -26.60 -63.18 5.29
C ASN A 388 -28.13 -63.17 5.33
N ALA A 389 -28.76 -62.02 5.00
CA ALA A 389 -30.23 -61.92 4.89
C ALA A 389 -30.78 -62.79 3.78
N GLU A 390 -30.09 -62.84 2.63
CA GLU A 390 -30.47 -63.67 1.49
C GLU A 390 -30.31 -65.19 1.80
N ILE A 391 -29.20 -65.58 2.45
CA ILE A 391 -28.99 -66.96 2.93
C ILE A 391 -30.08 -67.34 3.95
N GLY A 392 -30.45 -66.40 4.86
CA GLY A 392 -31.53 -66.62 5.83
C GLY A 392 -32.91 -66.85 5.16
N SER A 393 -33.21 -66.16 4.06
CA SER A 393 -34.40 -66.34 3.27
C SER A 393 -34.44 -67.67 2.51
N LEU A 394 -33.30 -68.06 1.91
CA LEU A 394 -33.15 -69.35 1.23
C LEU A 394 -33.24 -70.53 2.18
N ASN A 395 -32.70 -70.43 3.39
CA ASN A 395 -32.82 -71.48 4.41
C ASN A 395 -34.31 -71.64 4.89
N LYS A 396 -35.04 -70.53 5.00
CA LYS A 396 -36.50 -70.58 5.29
C LYS A 396 -37.28 -71.29 4.17
N LEU A 397 -36.98 -70.99 2.93
CA LEU A 397 -37.58 -71.65 1.75
C LEU A 397 -37.27 -73.16 1.71
N SER A 398 -36.02 -73.52 1.99
CA SER A 398 -35.58 -74.94 2.06
C SER A 398 -36.30 -75.73 3.16
N LEU A 399 -36.48 -75.10 4.36
CA LEU A 399 -37.24 -75.74 5.46
C LEU A 399 -38.71 -75.89 5.15
N ILE A 400 -39.32 -75.02 4.34
CA ILE A 400 -40.74 -75.16 3.91
C ILE A 400 -40.87 -76.31 2.91
N HIS A 401 -39.96 -76.51 1.99
CA HIS A 401 -39.94 -77.63 1.05
C HIS A 401 -39.65 -78.97 1.71
N ILE A 402 -38.94 -79.07 2.79
CA ILE A 402 -38.64 -80.29 3.51
C ILE A 402 -39.82 -80.72 4.41
N SER A 403 -40.76 -79.83 4.74
CA SER A 403 -41.91 -80.10 5.62
C SER A 403 -43.20 -80.50 4.85
N GLU A 404 -43.22 -80.60 3.51
CA GLU A 404 -44.39 -81.04 2.81
C GLU A 404 -44.42 -82.62 2.79
N PRO A 405 -45.37 -83.25 3.53
CA PRO A 405 -45.49 -84.69 3.52
C PRO A 405 -46.09 -85.16 2.17
N THR A 406 -45.38 -86.03 1.44
CA THR A 406 -45.85 -86.71 0.29
C THR A 406 -47.10 -87.53 0.62
N ARG A 407 -48.30 -87.04 0.32
CA ARG A 407 -49.51 -87.82 0.32
C ARG A 407 -49.49 -88.79 -0.89
N ARG A 408 -49.09 -90.03 -0.66
CA ARG A 408 -49.44 -91.13 -1.58
C ARG A 408 -50.87 -91.51 -1.36
N SER A 409 -51.74 -91.19 -2.30
CA SER A 409 -53.04 -91.81 -2.44
C SER A 409 -52.88 -93.21 -3.04
N TYR A 410 -53.22 -94.27 -2.28
CA TYR A 410 -53.52 -95.54 -2.80
C TYR A 410 -54.98 -95.57 -3.18
N ILE A 411 -55.29 -95.90 -4.45
CA ILE A 411 -56.60 -96.34 -4.89
C ILE A 411 -56.38 -97.72 -5.39
N SER A 412 -57.10 -98.62 -4.74
CA SER A 412 -57.36 -100.01 -5.18
C SER A 412 -58.37 -100.09 -6.30
#